data_6f6b835036e8d62630098e07db1a0bce
#
_entry.id   6f6b835036e8d62630098e07db1a0bce
#
_cell.length_a   1.000
_cell.length_b   1.000
_cell.length_c   1.000
_cell.angle_alpha   90.00
_cell.angle_beta   90.00
_cell.angle_gamma   90.00
#
_symmetry.space_group_name_H-M   'P 1'
#
loop_
_entity.id
_entity.type
_entity.pdbx_description
1 polymer ?
#
loop_
_entity_poly.entity_id
_entity_poly.type
_entity_poly.pdbx_seq_one_letter_code
_entity_poly.pdbx_strand_id
1 'polypeptide(L)'
;MTWFRVVGPALLALAVAACARKPAQKSEAGQVAAAPPATPTTEEGCRACNGVFGQHGIEPTPRCICRTRDGGRKCRGKDDCEGECVADGGEREVTKAGPPPLGYWLGRCAELRTTFGCHVFLPPKSTTPVRLDVAPEQLCVD
;
A
#
# COMPACT_ATOMS: atom_id res chain seq x y z
N MET A 1 59.37 53.28 14.64
CA MET A 1 58.89 52.49 15.84
C MET A 1 58.20 51.27 15.32
N THR A 2 58.94 50.18 15.32
CA THR A 2 58.61 48.87 14.73
C THR A 2 58.04 47.95 15.84
N TRP A 3 56.82 47.45 15.67
CA TRP A 3 56.26 46.40 16.53
C TRP A 3 56.06 45.14 15.71
N PHE A 4 56.95 44.16 15.95
CA PHE A 4 56.82 42.78 15.50
C PHE A 4 55.71 42.08 16.34
N ARG A 5 54.70 41.52 15.69
CA ARG A 5 53.80 40.54 16.31
C ARG A 5 54.10 39.17 15.75
N VAL A 6 54.56 38.34 16.65
CA VAL A 6 54.80 36.91 16.46
C VAL A 6 53.44 36.18 16.34
N VAL A 7 53.23 35.53 15.19
CA VAL A 7 52.07 34.67 14.93
C VAL A 7 52.51 33.25 15.26
N GLY A 8 51.91 32.66 16.30
CA GLY A 8 52.09 31.26 16.67
C GLY A 8 51.35 30.31 15.76
N PRO A 9 51.91 29.13 15.49
CA PRO A 9 51.20 28.13 14.65
C PRO A 9 50.11 27.42 15.44
N ALA A 10 48.85 27.57 14.97
CA ALA A 10 47.74 26.78 15.45
C ALA A 10 47.79 25.37 14.88
N LEU A 11 48.04 24.41 15.73
CA LEU A 11 47.95 22.95 15.46
C LEU A 11 46.46 22.59 15.18
N LEU A 12 46.16 22.32 13.92
CA LEU A 12 44.87 21.80 13.49
C LEU A 12 44.88 20.28 13.76
N ALA A 13 44.22 19.86 14.83
CA ALA A 13 43.95 18.45 15.07
C ALA A 13 42.82 17.96 14.15
N LEU A 14 43.16 17.18 13.12
CA LEU A 14 42.22 16.48 12.28
C LEU A 14 41.64 15.29 13.06
N ALA A 15 40.41 15.43 13.55
CA ALA A 15 39.62 14.33 14.06
C ALA A 15 39.08 13.50 12.87
N VAL A 16 39.71 12.35 12.62
CA VAL A 16 39.21 11.38 11.66
C VAL A 16 38.03 10.65 12.32
N ALA A 17 36.81 11.07 12.00
CA ALA A 17 35.61 10.36 12.36
C ALA A 17 35.54 9.06 11.54
N ALA A 18 35.89 7.94 12.15
CA ALA A 18 35.67 6.60 11.61
C ALA A 18 34.18 6.34 11.53
N CYS A 19 33.57 6.53 10.35
CA CYS A 19 32.22 6.04 10.06
C CYS A 19 32.25 4.51 10.09
N ALA A 20 31.87 3.94 11.23
CA ALA A 20 31.59 2.51 11.35
C ALA A 20 30.41 2.17 10.41
N ARG A 21 30.74 1.60 9.26
CA ARG A 21 29.74 1.00 8.35
C ARG A 21 29.08 -0.16 9.08
N LYS A 22 27.83 0.05 9.46
CA LYS A 22 26.96 -1.01 9.95
C LYS A 22 26.95 -2.13 8.91
N PRO A 23 27.27 -3.39 9.26
CA PRO A 23 27.23 -4.47 8.28
C PRO A 23 25.81 -4.58 7.74
N ALA A 24 25.68 -4.58 6.40
CA ALA A 24 24.42 -4.83 5.73
C ALA A 24 23.94 -6.22 6.17
N GLN A 25 22.85 -6.25 6.93
CA GLN A 25 22.13 -7.50 7.20
C GLN A 25 21.65 -8.03 5.85
N LYS A 26 22.29 -9.11 5.44
CA LYS A 26 21.88 -9.94 4.33
C LYS A 26 20.49 -10.48 4.69
N SER A 27 19.45 -9.88 4.11
CA SER A 27 18.09 -10.42 4.23
C SER A 27 18.10 -11.77 3.55
N GLU A 28 18.14 -12.83 4.35
CA GLU A 28 17.87 -14.17 3.85
C GLU A 28 16.41 -14.20 3.33
N ALA A 29 16.31 -14.23 2.02
CA ALA A 29 15.08 -14.50 1.30
C ALA A 29 14.61 -15.90 1.65
N GLY A 30 13.60 -16.00 2.47
CA GLY A 30 13.04 -17.27 2.94
C GLY A 30 11.81 -17.07 3.81
N GLN A 31 11.15 -15.92 3.74
CA GLN A 31 9.81 -15.85 4.29
C GLN A 31 8.86 -16.57 3.33
N VAL A 32 8.68 -17.87 3.60
CA VAL A 32 7.49 -18.60 3.17
C VAL A 32 6.32 -17.70 3.56
N ALA A 33 5.58 -17.19 2.58
CA ALA A 33 4.41 -16.37 2.82
C ALA A 33 3.52 -17.15 3.79
N ALA A 34 3.41 -16.66 5.03
CA ALA A 34 2.55 -17.28 6.02
C ALA A 34 1.15 -17.33 5.42
N ALA A 35 0.56 -18.54 5.41
CA ALA A 35 -0.80 -18.71 4.94
C ALA A 35 -1.68 -17.64 5.62
N PRO A 36 -2.59 -17.00 4.89
CA PRO A 36 -3.44 -15.98 5.48
C PRO A 36 -4.11 -16.55 6.72
N PRO A 37 -4.14 -15.81 7.84
CA PRO A 37 -4.74 -16.29 9.08
C PRO A 37 -6.17 -16.75 8.80
N ALA A 38 -6.52 -17.94 9.31
CA ALA A 38 -7.87 -18.50 9.14
C ALA A 38 -8.92 -17.47 9.55
N THR A 39 -9.96 -17.32 8.73
CA THR A 39 -11.07 -16.41 9.02
C THR A 39 -11.76 -16.84 10.32
N PRO A 40 -11.90 -15.94 11.32
CA PRO A 40 -12.58 -16.29 12.57
C PRO A 40 -14.03 -16.69 12.32
N THR A 41 -14.47 -17.75 12.99
CA THR A 41 -15.85 -18.28 12.89
C THR A 41 -16.75 -17.82 14.03
N THR A 42 -16.21 -17.07 14.99
CA THR A 42 -16.93 -16.57 16.16
C THR A 42 -16.89 -15.05 16.22
N GLU A 43 -17.88 -14.43 16.88
CA GLU A 43 -17.91 -12.98 17.08
C GLU A 43 -16.70 -12.49 17.89
N GLU A 44 -16.30 -13.22 18.92
CA GLU A 44 -15.14 -12.86 19.74
C GLU A 44 -13.84 -12.88 18.92
N GLY A 45 -13.64 -13.93 18.13
CA GLY A 45 -12.51 -14.01 17.21
C GLY A 45 -12.53 -12.88 16.17
N CYS A 46 -13.72 -12.45 15.75
CA CYS A 46 -13.88 -11.35 14.80
C CYS A 46 -13.44 -10.00 15.37
N ARG A 47 -13.68 -9.76 16.66
CA ARG A 47 -13.22 -8.56 17.35
C ARG A 47 -11.69 -8.42 17.35
N ALA A 48 -10.97 -9.55 17.37
CA ALA A 48 -9.50 -9.56 17.35
C ALA A 48 -8.90 -8.99 16.06
N CYS A 49 -9.64 -9.03 14.93
CA CYS A 49 -9.24 -8.40 13.67
C CYS A 49 -10.02 -7.13 13.34
N ASN A 50 -10.69 -6.53 14.34
CA ASN A 50 -11.59 -5.38 14.18
C ASN A 50 -12.63 -5.60 13.06
N GLY A 51 -13.05 -6.85 12.87
CA GLY A 51 -13.93 -7.27 11.80
C GLY A 51 -15.41 -6.98 12.07
N VAL A 52 -16.21 -7.25 11.07
CA VAL A 52 -17.67 -7.21 11.14
C VAL A 52 -18.16 -8.65 11.15
N PHE A 53 -18.84 -9.06 12.23
CA PHE A 53 -19.45 -10.38 12.34
C PHE A 53 -20.93 -10.29 12.03
N GLY A 54 -21.42 -11.13 11.13
CA GLY A 54 -22.82 -11.13 10.73
C GLY A 54 -23.07 -11.89 9.45
N GLN A 55 -24.32 -11.80 9.00
CA GLN A 55 -24.71 -12.33 7.70
C GLN A 55 -24.26 -11.36 6.62
N HIS A 56 -23.57 -11.86 5.61
CA HIS A 56 -23.04 -11.07 4.49
C HIS A 56 -23.43 -11.72 3.17
N GLY A 57 -23.95 -10.89 2.25
CA GLY A 57 -24.45 -11.37 0.97
C GLY A 57 -25.68 -12.26 1.13
N ILE A 58 -25.83 -13.22 0.24
CA ILE A 58 -26.96 -14.16 0.19
C ILE A 58 -26.79 -15.36 1.14
N GLU A 59 -25.62 -15.55 1.72
CA GLU A 59 -25.36 -16.69 2.60
C GLU A 59 -25.97 -16.46 3.99
N PRO A 60 -26.82 -17.38 4.49
CA PRO A 60 -27.53 -17.18 5.76
C PRO A 60 -26.63 -17.38 6.99
N THR A 61 -25.46 -18.02 6.83
CA THR A 61 -24.57 -18.32 7.94
C THR A 61 -23.74 -17.09 8.32
N PRO A 62 -23.82 -16.61 9.59
CA PRO A 62 -22.97 -15.52 10.04
C PRO A 62 -21.49 -15.89 9.93
N ARG A 63 -20.70 -14.93 9.44
CA ARG A 63 -19.24 -15.06 9.33
C ARG A 63 -18.53 -13.74 9.65
N CYS A 64 -17.26 -13.84 9.92
CA CYS A 64 -16.44 -12.67 10.16
C CYS A 64 -15.80 -12.15 8.87
N ILE A 65 -15.83 -10.85 8.66
CA ILE A 65 -15.03 -10.17 7.66
C ILE A 65 -14.07 -9.24 8.38
N CYS A 66 -12.79 -9.59 8.37
CA CYS A 66 -11.76 -8.80 9.01
C CYS A 66 -11.51 -7.48 8.26
N ARG A 67 -11.14 -6.42 9.00
CA ARG A 67 -10.66 -5.20 8.39
C ARG A 67 -9.26 -5.38 7.82
N THR A 68 -8.97 -4.64 6.78
CA THR A 68 -7.63 -4.48 6.23
C THR A 68 -6.86 -3.43 7.04
N ARG A 69 -5.53 -3.54 7.06
CA ARG A 69 -4.67 -2.57 7.76
C ARG A 69 -4.43 -1.32 6.93
N ASP A 70 -4.73 -1.39 5.66
CA ASP A 70 -4.44 -0.35 4.67
C ASP A 70 -5.71 0.21 4.01
N GLY A 71 -6.87 -0.04 4.59
CA GLY A 71 -8.15 0.49 4.13
C GLY A 71 -8.13 2.00 3.92
N GLY A 72 -8.68 2.46 2.80
CA GLY A 72 -8.70 3.86 2.40
C GLY A 72 -7.39 4.39 1.78
N ARG A 73 -6.29 3.62 1.80
CA ARG A 73 -5.03 4.00 1.14
C ARG A 73 -5.19 4.03 -0.37
N LYS A 74 -4.62 5.02 -1.03
CA LYS A 74 -4.61 5.10 -2.50
C LYS A 74 -3.90 3.90 -3.12
N CYS A 75 -4.45 3.39 -4.22
CA CYS A 75 -3.94 2.25 -4.96
C CYS A 75 -4.11 2.43 -6.47
N ARG A 76 -3.32 1.72 -7.25
CA ARG A 76 -3.43 1.62 -8.71
C ARG A 76 -3.84 0.21 -9.17
N GLY A 77 -3.91 -0.74 -8.27
CA GLY A 77 -4.28 -2.12 -8.55
C GLY A 77 -4.30 -2.96 -7.28
N LYS A 78 -4.82 -4.17 -7.41
CA LYS A 78 -4.98 -5.11 -6.29
C LYS A 78 -3.69 -5.34 -5.51
N ASP A 79 -2.54 -5.42 -6.18
CA ASP A 79 -1.24 -5.71 -5.55
C ASP A 79 -0.76 -4.60 -4.61
N ASP A 80 -1.37 -3.44 -4.66
CA ASP A 80 -1.08 -2.34 -3.74
C ASP A 80 -1.79 -2.51 -2.39
N CYS A 81 -2.74 -3.46 -2.25
CA CYS A 81 -3.65 -3.58 -1.11
C CYS A 81 -3.58 -4.96 -0.45
N GLU A 82 -3.88 -5.00 0.86
CA GLU A 82 -4.13 -6.25 1.59
C GLU A 82 -5.43 -6.92 1.12
N GLY A 83 -6.46 -6.13 0.76
CA GLY A 83 -7.72 -6.55 0.17
C GLY A 83 -7.79 -6.18 -1.31
N GLU A 84 -8.96 -5.71 -1.74
CA GLU A 84 -9.17 -5.25 -3.11
C GLU A 84 -8.83 -3.77 -3.26
N CYS A 85 -8.44 -3.35 -4.48
CA CYS A 85 -8.36 -1.96 -4.86
C CYS A 85 -9.65 -1.57 -5.57
N VAL A 86 -10.46 -0.72 -4.94
CA VAL A 86 -11.75 -0.27 -5.45
C VAL A 86 -11.59 1.11 -6.08
N ALA A 87 -12.03 1.26 -7.33
CA ALA A 87 -11.94 2.55 -8.02
C ALA A 87 -12.78 3.61 -7.31
N ASP A 88 -12.21 4.79 -7.11
CA ASP A 88 -12.82 5.90 -6.39
C ASP A 88 -13.33 6.95 -7.38
N GLY A 89 -14.62 6.82 -7.77
CA GLY A 89 -15.34 7.88 -8.48
C GLY A 89 -14.76 8.33 -9.83
N GLY A 90 -13.91 7.52 -10.47
CA GLY A 90 -13.28 7.87 -11.74
C GLY A 90 -11.98 8.67 -11.59
N GLU A 91 -11.38 8.69 -10.39
CA GLU A 91 -10.05 9.27 -10.18
C GLU A 91 -9.02 8.55 -11.07
N ARG A 92 -8.17 9.32 -11.75
CA ARG A 92 -7.21 8.79 -12.71
C ARG A 92 -5.96 9.64 -12.80
N GLU A 93 -4.85 8.98 -13.10
CA GLU A 93 -3.57 9.64 -13.40
C GLU A 93 -3.32 9.61 -14.90
N VAL A 94 -3.29 10.76 -15.54
CA VAL A 94 -3.02 10.90 -16.98
C VAL A 94 -1.52 10.97 -17.21
N THR A 95 -0.98 9.99 -17.95
CA THR A 95 0.45 9.96 -18.32
C THR A 95 0.70 10.52 -19.71
N LYS A 96 -0.30 10.43 -20.60
CA LYS A 96 -0.26 10.98 -21.95
C LYS A 96 -1.61 11.63 -22.27
N ALA A 97 -1.60 12.94 -22.47
CA ALA A 97 -2.77 13.68 -22.95
C ALA A 97 -2.98 13.45 -24.44
N GLY A 98 -4.22 13.43 -24.89
CA GLY A 98 -4.60 13.27 -26.28
C GLY A 98 -5.74 12.26 -26.46
N PRO A 99 -6.31 12.13 -27.65
CA PRO A 99 -7.31 11.12 -27.98
C PRO A 99 -6.66 9.81 -28.51
N PRO A 100 -6.76 8.66 -27.81
CA PRO A 100 -7.31 8.51 -26.46
C PRO A 100 -6.30 8.93 -25.37
N PRO A 101 -6.76 9.45 -24.22
CA PRO A 101 -5.90 9.70 -23.09
C PRO A 101 -5.42 8.38 -22.49
N LEU A 102 -4.13 8.29 -22.19
CA LEU A 102 -3.52 7.12 -21.54
C LEU A 102 -3.12 7.44 -20.11
N GLY A 103 -3.23 6.45 -19.25
CA GLY A 103 -2.85 6.60 -17.84
C GLY A 103 -3.23 5.41 -16.99
N TYR A 104 -3.52 5.67 -15.72
CA TYR A 104 -3.90 4.66 -14.75
C TYR A 104 -5.17 5.08 -14.04
N TRP A 105 -6.07 4.13 -13.84
CA TRP A 105 -7.18 4.30 -12.90
C TRP A 105 -6.63 4.27 -11.49
N LEU A 106 -7.20 5.10 -10.62
CA LEU A 106 -6.85 5.18 -9.21
C LEU A 106 -8.03 4.69 -8.38
N GLY A 107 -7.71 4.14 -7.23
CA GLY A 107 -8.69 3.64 -6.30
C GLY A 107 -8.22 3.78 -4.85
N ARG A 108 -8.99 3.16 -3.97
CA ARG A 108 -8.66 3.01 -2.56
C ARG A 108 -8.70 1.56 -2.16
N CYS A 109 -7.78 1.16 -1.30
CA CYS A 109 -7.80 -0.16 -0.69
C CYS A 109 -9.11 -0.32 0.10
N ALA A 110 -9.80 -1.43 -0.12
CA ALA A 110 -11.03 -1.74 0.60
C ALA A 110 -10.78 -1.81 2.11
N GLU A 111 -11.71 -1.31 2.92
CA GLU A 111 -11.60 -1.38 4.39
C GLU A 111 -11.79 -2.79 4.94
N LEU A 112 -12.47 -3.64 4.21
CA LEU A 112 -12.74 -5.02 4.55
C LEU A 112 -12.02 -5.95 3.57
N ARG A 113 -11.59 -7.12 4.03
CA ARG A 113 -10.92 -8.12 3.17
C ARG A 113 -11.81 -8.66 2.07
N THR A 114 -13.11 -8.68 2.30
CA THR A 114 -14.12 -9.03 1.31
C THR A 114 -15.08 -7.87 1.16
N THR A 115 -15.32 -7.45 -0.05
CA THR A 115 -16.21 -6.32 -0.38
C THR A 115 -17.47 -6.89 -1.03
N PHE A 116 -18.65 -6.55 -0.50
CA PHE A 116 -19.95 -6.91 -1.06
C PHE A 116 -20.59 -5.74 -1.78
N GLY A 117 -21.52 -6.06 -2.66
CA GLY A 117 -22.17 -5.09 -3.50
C GLY A 117 -21.46 -4.90 -4.83
N CYS A 118 -21.89 -3.89 -5.58
CA CYS A 118 -21.38 -3.61 -6.92
C CYS A 118 -20.26 -2.57 -6.85
N HIS A 119 -19.06 -2.97 -7.20
CA HIS A 119 -17.86 -2.13 -7.18
C HIS A 119 -17.05 -2.26 -8.46
N VAL A 120 -16.28 -1.25 -8.77
CA VAL A 120 -15.26 -1.31 -9.81
C VAL A 120 -13.95 -1.72 -9.15
N PHE A 121 -13.55 -2.98 -9.33
CA PHE A 121 -12.29 -3.49 -8.82
C PHE A 121 -11.18 -3.24 -9.83
N LEU A 122 -10.07 -2.70 -9.37
CA LEU A 122 -8.91 -2.55 -10.23
C LEU A 122 -8.11 -3.86 -10.26
N PRO A 123 -7.74 -4.34 -11.46
CA PRO A 123 -6.96 -5.56 -11.62
C PRO A 123 -5.57 -5.41 -10.98
N PRO A 124 -4.74 -6.46 -10.99
CA PRO A 124 -3.34 -6.36 -10.63
C PRO A 124 -2.67 -5.19 -11.33
N LYS A 125 -1.77 -4.51 -10.63
CA LYS A 125 -1.13 -3.29 -11.09
C LYS A 125 -0.44 -3.47 -12.45
N SER A 126 -0.88 -2.72 -13.44
CA SER A 126 -0.25 -2.67 -14.75
C SER A 126 0.92 -1.69 -14.75
N THR A 127 2.03 -2.08 -15.38
CA THR A 127 3.13 -1.17 -15.70
C THR A 127 2.87 -0.40 -17.00
N THR A 128 1.90 -0.84 -17.80
CA THR A 128 1.52 -0.20 -19.06
C THR A 128 0.30 0.69 -18.85
N PRO A 129 0.35 1.98 -19.26
CA PRO A 129 -0.81 2.85 -19.24
C PRO A 129 -1.96 2.28 -20.08
N VAL A 130 -3.18 2.44 -19.56
CA VAL A 130 -4.40 2.00 -20.24
C VAL A 130 -5.17 3.19 -20.81
N ARG A 131 -6.14 2.94 -21.67
CA ARG A 131 -7.06 3.96 -22.17
C ARG A 131 -7.99 4.40 -21.04
N LEU A 132 -8.07 5.72 -20.83
CA LEU A 132 -8.89 6.32 -19.77
C LEU A 132 -10.30 6.77 -20.25
N ASP A 133 -10.56 6.65 -21.54
CA ASP A 133 -11.89 6.87 -22.13
C ASP A 133 -12.79 5.61 -22.04
N VAL A 134 -12.23 4.48 -21.62
CA VAL A 134 -12.96 3.24 -21.34
C VAL A 134 -12.94 3.01 -19.83
N ALA A 135 -14.11 3.08 -19.20
CA ALA A 135 -14.23 2.81 -17.77
C ALA A 135 -13.93 1.33 -17.45
N PRO A 136 -13.31 1.04 -16.30
CA PRO A 136 -13.17 -0.33 -15.85
C PRO A 136 -14.54 -0.98 -15.60
N GLU A 137 -14.57 -2.31 -15.70
CA GLU A 137 -15.80 -3.08 -15.50
C GLU A 137 -16.23 -3.08 -14.02
N GLN A 138 -17.53 -2.93 -13.80
CA GLN A 138 -18.15 -3.07 -12.49
C GLN A 138 -18.50 -4.53 -12.24
N LEU A 139 -18.08 -5.06 -11.12
CA LEU A 139 -18.42 -6.41 -10.66
C LEU A 139 -19.31 -6.33 -9.42
N CYS A 140 -20.30 -7.21 -9.34
CA CYS A 140 -21.14 -7.35 -8.15
C CYS A 140 -20.77 -8.63 -7.42
N VAL A 141 -20.57 -8.54 -6.11
CA VAL A 141 -20.24 -9.65 -5.22
C VAL A 141 -21.35 -9.75 -4.18
N ASP A 142 -22.00 -10.91 -4.11
CA ASP A 142 -23.09 -11.22 -3.18
C ASP A 142 -22.63 -12.11 -2.02
#